data_17c3850527da35a5da903fabd0b70945
#
_entry.id   17c3850527da35a5da903fabd0b70945
#
_cell.length_a   1.000
_cell.length_b   1.000
_cell.length_c   1.000
_cell.angle_alpha   90.00
_cell.angle_beta   90.00
_cell.angle_gamma   90.00
#
_symmetry.space_group_name_H-M   'P 1'
#
loop_
_entity.id
_entity.type
_entity.pdbx_description
1 polymer ?
#
loop_
_entity_poly.entity_id
_entity_poly.type
_entity_poly.pdbx_seq_one_letter_code
_entity_poly.pdbx_strand_id
1 'polypeptide(L)'
;MKLKALSLALLALPIASFAEGPVDNYPPQVSFTVESEKNVERDLLRVSLFYQAEGNDLSALNKTMEEKMNKAIELTKAQSAVEIKDNSRNTWIRYNDKGKQQGWTARAELTLESKDSQALSTVVHELDGVLAIDSVSASVSREKLSSLENELTKEALAKFKDKALLLQESLQMKGYTIQNLEISSPKDSTDDYPIYAAAELSSKSLYSSGKDETYAQSGKEKIKVSV
;
A
#
# COMPACT_ATOMS: atom_id res chain seq x y z
N MET A 1 -58.38 86.07 25.40
CA MET A 1 -58.56 84.60 25.48
C MET A 1 -57.55 83.95 24.56
N LYS A 2 -56.58 83.26 25.05
CA LYS A 2 -55.46 82.65 24.29
C LYS A 2 -55.72 81.16 24.19
N LEU A 3 -55.99 80.64 22.99
CA LEU A 3 -56.05 79.20 22.72
C LEU A 3 -54.60 78.65 22.62
N LYS A 4 -54.28 77.67 23.45
CA LYS A 4 -53.05 76.92 23.36
C LYS A 4 -53.29 75.67 22.42
N ALA A 5 -52.65 75.69 21.30
CA ALA A 5 -52.61 74.49 20.41
C ALA A 5 -51.64 73.47 21.01
N LEU A 6 -52.15 72.23 21.25
CA LEU A 6 -51.43 71.11 21.73
C LEU A 6 -50.98 70.27 20.53
N SER A 7 -49.69 70.35 20.20
CA SER A 7 -49.08 69.60 19.11
C SER A 7 -48.83 68.11 19.58
N LEU A 8 -49.54 67.18 18.96
CA LEU A 8 -49.33 65.72 19.17
C LEU A 8 -48.20 65.26 18.23
N ALA A 9 -47.01 65.00 18.77
CA ALA A 9 -45.89 64.44 18.02
C ALA A 9 -46.09 62.92 17.92
N LEU A 10 -46.34 62.43 16.70
CA LEU A 10 -46.45 61.00 16.38
C LEU A 10 -45.06 60.45 16.20
N LEU A 11 -44.53 59.67 17.16
CA LEU A 11 -43.26 58.93 17.07
C LEU A 11 -43.46 57.78 16.12
N ALA A 12 -42.93 57.85 14.90
CA ALA A 12 -42.80 56.73 13.98
C ALA A 12 -41.58 55.88 14.38
N LEU A 13 -41.83 54.73 14.99
CA LEU A 13 -40.78 53.69 15.21
C LEU A 13 -40.46 53.01 13.88
N PRO A 14 -39.17 52.89 13.49
CA PRO A 14 -38.82 52.10 12.32
C PRO A 14 -39.01 50.61 12.67
N ILE A 15 -39.94 49.96 11.96
CA ILE A 15 -40.04 48.51 11.95
C ILE A 15 -38.82 47.97 11.22
N ALA A 16 -37.82 47.50 11.95
CA ALA A 16 -36.71 46.75 11.36
C ALA A 16 -37.28 45.44 10.82
N SER A 17 -37.50 45.39 9.52
CA SER A 17 -37.76 44.12 8.82
C SER A 17 -36.50 43.31 8.91
N PHE A 18 -36.48 42.26 9.76
CA PHE A 18 -35.52 41.18 9.66
C PHE A 18 -35.82 40.50 8.34
N ALA A 19 -35.03 40.81 7.32
CA ALA A 19 -34.99 40.01 6.10
C ALA A 19 -34.42 38.64 6.52
N GLU A 20 -35.29 37.63 6.67
CA GLU A 20 -34.85 36.24 6.68
C GLU A 20 -34.07 36.05 5.37
N GLY A 21 -32.76 35.83 5.50
CA GLY A 21 -31.92 35.41 4.37
C GLY A 21 -32.52 34.16 3.73
N PRO A 22 -32.18 33.89 2.47
CA PRO A 22 -32.67 32.67 1.82
C PRO A 22 -32.33 31.46 2.70
N VAL A 23 -33.36 30.80 3.22
CA VAL A 23 -33.21 29.53 3.88
C VAL A 23 -32.79 28.57 2.78
N ASP A 24 -31.50 28.24 2.75
CA ASP A 24 -30.98 27.20 1.88
C ASP A 24 -31.70 25.88 2.23
N ASN A 25 -32.74 25.63 1.50
CA ASN A 25 -33.62 24.48 1.73
C ASN A 25 -32.99 23.25 1.08
N TYR A 26 -31.74 22.93 1.50
CA TYR A 26 -31.13 21.67 1.11
C TYR A 26 -31.91 20.50 1.73
N PRO A 27 -32.25 19.50 0.95
CA PRO A 27 -32.88 18.32 1.50
C PRO A 27 -31.97 17.71 2.57
N PRO A 28 -32.52 17.16 3.66
CA PRO A 28 -31.71 16.55 4.70
C PRO A 28 -30.81 15.46 4.12
N GLN A 29 -29.52 15.55 4.44
CA GLN A 29 -28.49 14.63 3.96
C GLN A 29 -28.04 13.73 5.10
N VAL A 30 -27.81 12.46 4.78
CA VAL A 30 -27.22 11.47 5.68
C VAL A 30 -25.95 10.93 5.01
N SER A 31 -24.84 10.97 5.73
CA SER A 31 -23.58 10.39 5.30
C SER A 31 -23.22 9.23 6.23
N PHE A 32 -22.83 8.11 5.66
CA PHE A 32 -22.36 6.94 6.40
C PHE A 32 -21.38 6.14 5.55
N THR A 33 -20.56 5.35 6.21
CA THR A 33 -19.63 4.44 5.56
C THR A 33 -19.95 3.01 5.98
N VAL A 34 -19.79 2.08 5.08
CA VAL A 34 -19.83 0.64 5.32
C VAL A 34 -18.52 0.02 4.86
N GLU A 35 -18.15 -1.07 5.50
CA GLU A 35 -16.91 -1.76 5.21
C GLU A 35 -17.17 -3.25 5.01
N SER A 36 -16.40 -3.84 4.11
CA SER A 36 -16.27 -5.28 3.99
C SER A 36 -14.79 -5.66 4.06
N GLU A 37 -14.47 -6.68 4.84
CA GLU A 37 -13.08 -7.11 5.06
C GLU A 37 -12.95 -8.63 5.05
N LYS A 38 -11.76 -9.09 4.64
CA LYS A 38 -11.41 -10.51 4.62
C LYS A 38 -9.95 -10.71 4.97
N ASN A 39 -9.68 -11.66 5.85
CA ASN A 39 -8.31 -12.11 6.11
C ASN A 39 -7.93 -13.16 5.08
N VAL A 40 -6.83 -12.94 4.37
CA VAL A 40 -6.35 -13.84 3.32
C VAL A 40 -4.89 -14.18 3.55
N GLU A 41 -4.51 -15.38 3.14
CA GLU A 41 -3.11 -15.80 3.17
C GLU A 41 -2.33 -15.09 2.06
N ARG A 42 -1.14 -14.63 2.38
CA ARG A 42 -0.19 -14.10 1.41
C ARG A 42 0.31 -15.26 0.55
N ASP A 43 0.31 -15.08 -0.75
CA ASP A 43 0.62 -16.12 -1.74
C ASP A 43 1.78 -15.74 -2.68
N LEU A 44 2.38 -14.56 -2.48
CA LEU A 44 3.52 -14.07 -3.26
C LEU A 44 4.70 -13.82 -2.33
N LEU A 45 5.79 -14.54 -2.55
CA LEU A 45 7.05 -14.32 -1.85
C LEU A 45 7.97 -13.46 -2.69
N ARG A 46 8.68 -12.54 -2.06
CA ARG A 46 9.69 -11.68 -2.66
C ARG A 46 10.97 -11.76 -1.87
N VAL A 47 12.08 -11.94 -2.56
CA VAL A 47 13.43 -11.91 -1.99
C VAL A 47 14.24 -10.88 -2.74
N SER A 48 14.81 -9.90 -2.03
CA SER A 48 15.80 -8.97 -2.55
C SER A 48 17.18 -9.46 -2.17
N LEU A 49 18.05 -9.56 -3.18
CA LEU A 49 19.43 -9.98 -3.03
C LEU A 49 20.35 -8.88 -3.54
N PHE A 50 21.56 -8.81 -3.03
CA PHE A 50 22.52 -7.81 -3.47
C PHE A 50 23.95 -8.37 -3.55
N TYR A 51 24.75 -7.71 -4.37
CA TYR A 51 26.20 -7.78 -4.38
C TYR A 51 26.76 -6.38 -4.15
N GLN A 52 27.70 -6.25 -3.25
CA GLN A 52 28.41 -5.00 -3.02
C GLN A 52 29.90 -5.24 -2.89
N ALA A 53 30.68 -4.40 -3.55
CA ALA A 53 32.13 -4.42 -3.45
C ALA A 53 32.72 -3.00 -3.51
N GLU A 54 33.93 -2.88 -2.97
CA GLU A 54 34.71 -1.64 -2.98
C GLU A 54 36.07 -1.87 -3.65
N GLY A 55 36.59 -0.85 -4.31
CA GLY A 55 37.88 -0.92 -4.95
C GLY A 55 38.32 0.40 -5.55
N ASN A 56 39.57 0.43 -6.00
CA ASN A 56 40.17 1.62 -6.62
C ASN A 56 40.05 1.61 -8.14
N ASP A 57 39.80 0.46 -8.73
CA ASP A 57 39.61 0.28 -10.18
C ASP A 57 38.13 0.06 -10.48
N LEU A 58 37.48 1.07 -11.04
CA LEU A 58 36.07 1.05 -11.41
C LEU A 58 35.77 0.00 -12.48
N SER A 59 36.68 -0.20 -13.45
CA SER A 59 36.46 -1.17 -14.53
C SER A 59 36.50 -2.60 -14.00
N ALA A 60 37.41 -2.92 -13.11
CA ALA A 60 37.48 -4.23 -12.45
C ALA A 60 36.24 -4.49 -11.57
N LEU A 61 35.81 -3.47 -10.82
CA LEU A 61 34.59 -3.58 -9.99
C LEU A 61 33.34 -3.87 -10.84
N ASN A 62 33.14 -3.10 -11.92
CA ASN A 62 32.00 -3.25 -12.79
C ASN A 62 32.00 -4.62 -13.48
N LYS A 63 33.15 -5.09 -13.92
CA LYS A 63 33.31 -6.43 -14.53
C LYS A 63 32.91 -7.53 -13.55
N THR A 64 33.42 -7.51 -12.33
CA THR A 64 33.10 -8.51 -11.30
C THR A 64 31.60 -8.47 -10.95
N MET A 65 31.03 -7.27 -10.79
CA MET A 65 29.59 -7.09 -10.53
C MET A 65 28.75 -7.67 -11.66
N GLU A 66 29.14 -7.42 -12.93
CA GLU A 66 28.45 -7.95 -14.10
C GLU A 66 28.51 -9.48 -14.16
N GLU A 67 29.67 -10.08 -13.91
CA GLU A 67 29.85 -11.53 -13.87
C GLU A 67 28.96 -12.18 -12.80
N LYS A 68 28.92 -11.58 -11.59
CA LYS A 68 28.05 -12.05 -10.50
C LYS A 68 26.57 -11.96 -10.85
N MET A 69 26.15 -10.82 -11.40
CA MET A 69 24.75 -10.60 -11.77
C MET A 69 24.31 -11.49 -12.94
N ASN A 70 25.14 -11.67 -13.96
CA ASN A 70 24.84 -12.55 -15.07
C ASN A 70 24.69 -14.01 -14.61
N LYS A 71 25.55 -14.47 -13.72
CA LYS A 71 25.44 -15.79 -13.11
C LYS A 71 24.15 -15.94 -12.32
N ALA A 72 23.79 -14.94 -11.51
CA ALA A 72 22.55 -14.94 -10.74
C ALA A 72 21.30 -15.00 -11.63
N ILE A 73 21.28 -14.22 -12.70
CA ILE A 73 20.19 -14.19 -13.67
C ILE A 73 20.07 -15.56 -14.40
N GLU A 74 21.21 -16.17 -14.75
CA GLU A 74 21.21 -17.48 -15.41
C GLU A 74 20.64 -18.56 -14.51
N LEU A 75 21.10 -18.64 -13.25
CA LEU A 75 20.58 -19.59 -12.26
C LEU A 75 19.08 -19.38 -12.01
N THR A 76 18.64 -18.14 -11.88
CA THR A 76 17.21 -17.83 -11.69
C THR A 76 16.37 -18.27 -12.87
N LYS A 77 16.82 -18.03 -14.11
CA LYS A 77 16.09 -18.41 -15.34
C LYS A 77 15.95 -19.92 -15.53
N ALA A 78 16.78 -20.72 -14.88
CA ALA A 78 16.64 -22.17 -14.89
C ALA A 78 15.38 -22.64 -14.14
N GLN A 79 14.81 -21.81 -13.25
CA GLN A 79 13.61 -22.08 -12.46
C GLN A 79 12.44 -21.26 -12.99
N SER A 80 11.60 -21.84 -13.83
CA SER A 80 10.47 -21.13 -14.49
C SER A 80 9.40 -20.60 -13.52
N ALA A 81 9.34 -21.13 -12.29
CA ALA A 81 8.43 -20.68 -11.25
C ALA A 81 8.90 -19.41 -10.51
N VAL A 82 10.14 -18.93 -10.79
CA VAL A 82 10.71 -17.74 -10.15
C VAL A 82 10.86 -16.62 -11.19
N GLU A 83 10.28 -15.49 -10.90
CA GLU A 83 10.34 -14.30 -11.76
C GLU A 83 11.37 -13.31 -11.24
N ILE A 84 12.19 -12.76 -12.16
CA ILE A 84 13.03 -11.61 -11.86
C ILE A 84 12.17 -10.35 -11.99
N LYS A 85 11.93 -9.68 -10.86
CA LYS A 85 11.08 -8.49 -10.81
C LYS A 85 11.83 -7.21 -11.06
N ASP A 86 13.02 -7.12 -10.51
CA ASP A 86 13.90 -5.96 -10.66
C ASP A 86 15.36 -6.37 -10.71
N ASN A 87 16.17 -5.56 -11.40
CA ASN A 87 17.60 -5.72 -11.51
C ASN A 87 18.22 -4.32 -11.66
N SER A 88 18.86 -3.84 -10.61
CA SER A 88 19.46 -2.52 -10.57
C SER A 88 20.96 -2.58 -10.29
N ARG A 89 21.68 -1.55 -10.75
CA ARG A 89 23.13 -1.41 -10.54
C ARG A 89 23.46 0.04 -10.26
N ASN A 90 24.21 0.28 -9.21
CA ASN A 90 24.65 1.59 -8.80
C ASN A 90 26.14 1.57 -8.48
N THR A 91 26.83 2.68 -8.83
CA THR A 91 28.24 2.87 -8.51
C THR A 91 28.44 4.32 -8.06
N TRP A 92 29.12 4.49 -6.94
CA TRP A 92 29.43 5.82 -6.40
C TRP A 92 30.86 5.93 -5.92
N ILE A 93 31.34 7.18 -5.89
CA ILE A 93 32.69 7.51 -5.43
C ILE A 93 32.71 7.43 -3.91
N ARG A 94 33.77 6.82 -3.39
CA ARG A 94 34.07 6.80 -1.96
C ARG A 94 35.12 7.86 -1.64
N TYR A 95 34.88 8.62 -0.60
CA TYR A 95 35.80 9.66 -0.12
C TYR A 95 36.37 9.27 1.23
N ASN A 96 37.60 9.71 1.51
CA ASN A 96 38.21 9.59 2.83
C ASN A 96 37.79 10.76 3.74
N ASP A 97 38.21 10.70 5.02
CA ASP A 97 37.89 11.71 6.05
C ASP A 97 38.40 13.14 5.71
N LYS A 98 39.30 13.25 4.74
CA LYS A 98 39.85 14.52 4.23
C LYS A 98 39.14 15.01 2.95
N GLY A 99 38.02 14.35 2.56
CA GLY A 99 37.27 14.70 1.37
C GLY A 99 37.96 14.35 0.04
N LYS A 100 39.03 13.54 0.05
CA LYS A 100 39.67 13.07 -1.16
C LYS A 100 39.10 11.76 -1.62
N GLN A 101 38.93 11.58 -2.93
CA GLN A 101 38.49 10.32 -3.53
C GLN A 101 39.43 9.17 -3.10
N GLN A 102 38.84 8.09 -2.60
CA GLN A 102 39.53 6.90 -2.11
C GLN A 102 39.07 5.62 -2.83
N GLY A 103 38.45 5.75 -3.99
CA GLY A 103 37.97 4.62 -4.77
C GLY A 103 36.47 4.69 -5.02
N TRP A 104 35.90 3.53 -5.26
CA TRP A 104 34.52 3.35 -5.71
C TRP A 104 33.84 2.28 -4.86
N THR A 105 32.54 2.40 -4.68
CA THR A 105 31.66 1.33 -4.21
C THR A 105 30.69 0.99 -5.35
N ALA A 106 30.58 -0.28 -5.68
CA ALA A 106 29.60 -0.79 -6.64
C ALA A 106 28.61 -1.70 -5.91
N ARG A 107 27.33 -1.49 -6.15
CA ARG A 107 26.23 -2.31 -5.61
C ARG A 107 25.27 -2.67 -6.74
N ALA A 108 24.91 -3.96 -6.79
CA ALA A 108 23.87 -4.46 -7.66
C ALA A 108 22.81 -5.16 -6.82
N GLU A 109 21.56 -5.05 -7.21
CA GLU A 109 20.40 -5.64 -6.54
C GLU A 109 19.61 -6.48 -7.53
N LEU A 110 19.07 -7.59 -7.06
CA LEU A 110 18.23 -8.51 -7.81
C LEU A 110 17.01 -8.85 -6.94
N THR A 111 15.82 -8.53 -7.43
CA THR A 111 14.57 -8.87 -6.74
C THR A 111 13.88 -10.02 -7.46
N LEU A 112 13.62 -11.08 -6.72
CA LEU A 112 12.95 -12.28 -7.17
C LEU A 112 11.57 -12.39 -6.55
N GLU A 113 10.60 -12.86 -7.34
CA GLU A 113 9.24 -13.16 -6.88
C GLU A 113 8.84 -14.57 -7.28
N SER A 114 8.06 -15.24 -6.40
CA SER A 114 7.45 -16.52 -6.70
C SER A 114 6.22 -16.77 -5.83
N LYS A 115 5.25 -17.50 -6.39
CA LYS A 115 4.16 -18.13 -5.62
C LYS A 115 4.55 -19.53 -5.12
N ASP A 116 5.63 -20.08 -5.64
CA ASP A 116 6.22 -21.33 -5.23
C ASP A 116 7.40 -21.08 -4.28
N SER A 117 7.15 -21.27 -2.99
CA SER A 117 8.15 -21.04 -1.94
C SER A 117 9.33 -21.98 -2.05
N GLN A 118 9.12 -23.22 -2.50
CA GLN A 118 10.18 -24.21 -2.62
C GLN A 118 11.11 -23.88 -3.79
N ALA A 119 10.54 -23.50 -4.95
CA ALA A 119 11.31 -23.08 -6.11
C ALA A 119 12.17 -21.82 -5.77
N LEU A 120 11.56 -20.83 -5.07
CA LEU A 120 12.28 -19.63 -4.65
C LEU A 120 13.42 -19.96 -3.68
N SER A 121 13.17 -20.83 -2.68
CA SER A 121 14.19 -21.27 -1.73
C SER A 121 15.36 -21.98 -2.43
N THR A 122 15.08 -22.82 -3.43
CA THR A 122 16.10 -23.50 -4.22
C THR A 122 17.00 -22.50 -4.94
N VAL A 123 16.41 -21.52 -5.62
CA VAL A 123 17.17 -20.45 -6.32
C VAL A 123 18.01 -19.65 -5.34
N VAL A 124 17.43 -19.23 -4.22
CA VAL A 124 18.17 -18.47 -3.20
C VAL A 124 19.36 -19.27 -2.66
N HIS A 125 19.19 -20.58 -2.47
CA HIS A 125 20.29 -21.44 -2.04
C HIS A 125 21.39 -21.58 -3.12
N GLU A 126 21.03 -21.68 -4.39
CA GLU A 126 22.00 -21.71 -5.51
C GLU A 126 22.75 -20.38 -5.67
N LEU A 127 22.15 -19.28 -5.21
CA LEU A 127 22.76 -17.94 -5.23
C LEU A 127 23.66 -17.66 -4.02
N ASP A 128 23.74 -18.59 -3.06
CA ASP A 128 24.66 -18.45 -1.93
C ASP A 128 26.12 -18.29 -2.38
N GLY A 129 26.83 -17.35 -1.78
CA GLY A 129 28.18 -16.98 -2.18
C GLY A 129 28.29 -16.20 -3.52
N VAL A 130 27.19 -16.04 -4.26
CA VAL A 130 27.08 -15.14 -5.44
C VAL A 130 26.52 -13.79 -5.03
N LEU A 131 25.36 -13.80 -4.41
CA LEU A 131 24.66 -12.63 -3.86
C LEU A 131 24.35 -12.86 -2.38
N ALA A 132 24.18 -11.78 -1.63
CA ALA A 132 23.71 -11.82 -0.25
C ALA A 132 22.21 -11.44 -0.20
N ILE A 133 21.48 -12.00 0.77
CA ILE A 133 20.08 -11.64 1.00
C ILE A 133 20.04 -10.27 1.68
N ASP A 134 19.27 -9.35 1.12
CA ASP A 134 18.95 -8.04 1.68
C ASP A 134 17.65 -8.10 2.49
N SER A 135 16.58 -8.61 1.88
CA SER A 135 15.29 -8.74 2.54
C SER A 135 14.46 -9.89 1.96
N VAL A 136 13.52 -10.37 2.79
CA VAL A 136 12.49 -11.34 2.40
C VAL A 136 11.15 -10.80 2.85
N SER A 137 10.17 -10.86 1.96
CA SER A 137 8.81 -10.40 2.25
C SER A 137 7.78 -11.33 1.62
N ALA A 138 6.56 -11.29 2.15
CA ALA A 138 5.42 -11.98 1.59
C ALA A 138 4.25 -11.00 1.45
N SER A 139 3.51 -11.09 0.37
CA SER A 139 2.35 -10.26 0.08
C SER A 139 1.23 -11.06 -0.57
N VAL A 140 0.07 -10.44 -0.73
CA VAL A 140 -1.01 -11.01 -1.55
C VAL A 140 -0.74 -10.67 -3.00
N SER A 141 -0.83 -11.66 -3.89
CA SER A 141 -0.62 -11.42 -5.32
C SER A 141 -1.67 -10.49 -5.93
N ARG A 142 -1.29 -9.75 -6.96
CA ARG A 142 -2.18 -8.79 -7.64
C ARG A 142 -3.45 -9.45 -8.18
N GLU A 143 -3.36 -10.65 -8.71
CA GLU A 143 -4.51 -11.41 -9.22
C GLU A 143 -5.50 -11.73 -8.10
N LYS A 144 -4.98 -12.16 -6.96
CA LYS A 144 -5.79 -12.47 -5.77
C LYS A 144 -6.40 -11.21 -5.16
N LEU A 145 -5.64 -10.11 -5.08
CA LEU A 145 -6.16 -8.80 -4.66
C LEU A 145 -7.30 -8.32 -5.56
N SER A 146 -7.15 -8.39 -6.88
CA SER A 146 -8.18 -7.96 -7.82
C SER A 146 -9.46 -8.81 -7.72
N SER A 147 -9.32 -10.11 -7.50
CA SER A 147 -10.48 -11.00 -7.28
C SER A 147 -11.21 -10.66 -5.99
N LEU A 148 -10.46 -10.45 -4.91
CA LEU A 148 -11.00 -10.08 -3.60
C LEU A 148 -11.65 -8.69 -3.60
N GLU A 149 -11.07 -7.73 -4.28
CA GLU A 149 -11.62 -6.39 -4.43
C GLU A 149 -13.03 -6.45 -5.02
N ASN A 150 -13.21 -7.22 -6.11
CA ASN A 150 -14.53 -7.38 -6.73
C ASN A 150 -15.54 -8.05 -5.79
N GLU A 151 -15.12 -9.07 -5.04
CA GLU A 151 -15.96 -9.77 -4.04
C GLU A 151 -16.37 -8.80 -2.93
N LEU A 152 -15.39 -8.14 -2.30
CA LEU A 152 -15.60 -7.23 -1.17
C LEU A 152 -16.39 -5.98 -1.56
N THR A 153 -16.19 -5.47 -2.79
CA THR A 153 -16.97 -4.34 -3.31
C THR A 153 -18.44 -4.71 -3.44
N LYS A 154 -18.78 -5.89 -3.99
CA LYS A 154 -20.15 -6.35 -4.07
C LYS A 154 -20.79 -6.51 -2.69
N GLU A 155 -20.04 -7.05 -1.74
CA GLU A 155 -20.49 -7.21 -0.37
C GLU A 155 -20.72 -5.86 0.33
N ALA A 156 -19.77 -4.92 0.19
CA ALA A 156 -19.89 -3.57 0.75
C ALA A 156 -21.08 -2.81 0.15
N LEU A 157 -21.32 -2.91 -1.16
CA LEU A 157 -22.48 -2.31 -1.82
C LEU A 157 -23.81 -2.91 -1.34
N ALA A 158 -23.85 -4.22 -1.07
CA ALA A 158 -25.02 -4.85 -0.46
C ALA A 158 -25.27 -4.29 0.95
N LYS A 159 -24.26 -4.25 1.80
CA LYS A 159 -24.33 -3.64 3.15
C LYS A 159 -24.73 -2.16 3.10
N PHE A 160 -24.23 -1.41 2.10
CA PHE A 160 -24.61 -0.02 1.89
C PHE A 160 -26.11 0.10 1.61
N LYS A 161 -26.63 -0.70 0.67
CA LYS A 161 -28.05 -0.72 0.33
C LYS A 161 -28.93 -1.07 1.54
N ASP A 162 -28.57 -2.10 2.29
CA ASP A 162 -29.32 -2.54 3.47
C ASP A 162 -29.33 -1.44 4.53
N LYS A 163 -28.19 -0.77 4.77
CA LYS A 163 -28.10 0.34 5.71
C LYS A 163 -28.88 1.57 5.25
N ALA A 164 -28.89 1.88 3.95
CA ALA A 164 -29.69 2.96 3.40
C ALA A 164 -31.19 2.72 3.58
N LEU A 165 -31.67 1.49 3.35
CA LEU A 165 -33.04 1.10 3.58
C LEU A 165 -33.43 1.18 5.06
N LEU A 166 -32.58 0.69 5.95
CA LEU A 166 -32.77 0.79 7.40
C LEU A 166 -32.89 2.25 7.85
N LEU A 167 -32.04 3.14 7.33
CA LEU A 167 -32.10 4.57 7.63
C LEU A 167 -33.38 5.20 7.08
N GLN A 168 -33.79 4.86 5.86
CA GLN A 168 -35.04 5.32 5.26
C GLN A 168 -36.23 4.98 6.14
N GLU A 169 -36.33 3.73 6.59
CA GLU A 169 -37.43 3.25 7.46
C GLU A 169 -37.40 3.91 8.84
N SER A 170 -36.23 3.94 9.49
CA SER A 170 -36.05 4.48 10.84
C SER A 170 -36.31 5.98 10.91
N LEU A 171 -35.99 6.72 9.85
CA LEU A 171 -36.24 8.16 9.74
C LEU A 171 -37.59 8.50 9.08
N GLN A 172 -38.39 7.50 8.76
CA GLN A 172 -39.73 7.63 8.12
C GLN A 172 -39.68 8.44 6.80
N MET A 173 -38.58 8.28 6.04
CA MET A 173 -38.39 8.97 4.76
C MET A 173 -39.16 8.25 3.65
N LYS A 174 -39.73 9.01 2.72
CA LYS A 174 -40.49 8.46 1.57
C LYS A 174 -39.61 7.78 0.53
N GLY A 175 -38.32 8.04 0.56
CA GLY A 175 -37.30 7.50 -0.35
C GLY A 175 -35.97 8.19 -0.14
N TYR A 176 -34.95 7.77 -0.88
CA TYR A 176 -33.63 8.41 -0.90
C TYR A 176 -33.06 8.40 -2.32
N THR A 177 -32.10 9.30 -2.55
CA THR A 177 -31.26 9.32 -3.74
C THR A 177 -29.80 9.35 -3.32
N ILE A 178 -28.96 8.60 -4.02
CA ILE A 178 -27.51 8.62 -3.80
C ILE A 178 -26.98 9.88 -4.46
N GLN A 179 -26.37 10.78 -3.68
CA GLN A 179 -25.74 11.99 -4.18
C GLN A 179 -24.27 11.79 -4.52
N ASN A 180 -23.58 11.02 -3.69
CA ASN A 180 -22.18 10.65 -3.91
C ASN A 180 -21.96 9.23 -3.44
N LEU A 181 -21.14 8.48 -4.17
CA LEU A 181 -20.69 7.15 -3.82
C LEU A 181 -19.18 7.08 -4.06
N GLU A 182 -18.43 6.90 -2.99
CA GLU A 182 -16.99 6.76 -3.05
C GLU A 182 -16.61 5.34 -2.61
N ILE A 183 -15.83 4.66 -3.44
CA ILE A 183 -15.36 3.30 -3.17
C ILE A 183 -13.84 3.38 -3.00
N SER A 184 -13.36 3.05 -1.81
CA SER A 184 -11.94 2.96 -1.51
C SER A 184 -11.53 1.50 -1.41
N SER A 185 -10.54 1.10 -2.18
CA SER A 185 -10.03 -0.27 -2.25
C SER A 185 -8.51 -0.32 -1.99
N PRO A 186 -7.98 -1.50 -1.60
CA PRO A 186 -6.54 -1.69 -1.36
C PRO A 186 -5.67 -1.42 -2.60
N LYS A 187 -6.25 -1.49 -3.79
CA LYS A 187 -5.55 -1.24 -5.06
C LYS A 187 -5.14 0.21 -5.22
N ASP A 188 -5.83 1.12 -4.53
CA ASP A 188 -5.54 2.56 -4.55
C ASP A 188 -4.38 2.93 -3.60
N SER A 189 -4.04 2.04 -2.67
CA SER A 189 -2.87 2.16 -1.82
C SER A 189 -1.67 1.52 -2.52
N THR A 190 -0.86 2.34 -3.20
CA THR A 190 0.43 1.95 -3.78
C THR A 190 1.52 1.73 -2.73
N ASP A 191 1.17 1.63 -1.49
CA ASP A 191 2.12 1.40 -0.42
C ASP A 191 2.55 -0.07 -0.41
N ASP A 192 3.73 -0.32 -1.00
CA ASP A 192 4.56 -1.47 -0.64
C ASP A 192 4.86 -1.34 0.86
N TYR A 193 3.98 -1.87 1.71
CA TYR A 193 4.25 -1.93 3.14
C TYR A 193 5.43 -2.86 3.37
N PRO A 194 6.58 -2.34 3.81
CA PRO A 194 7.65 -3.20 4.31
C PRO A 194 7.06 -3.97 5.50
N ILE A 195 6.89 -5.27 5.32
CA ILE A 195 6.35 -6.11 6.37
C ILE A 195 7.45 -6.24 7.42
N TYR A 196 7.31 -5.49 8.52
CA TYR A 196 8.16 -5.63 9.71
C TYR A 196 8.13 -7.04 10.35
N ALA A 197 7.28 -7.94 9.85
CA ALA A 197 7.29 -9.37 10.19
C ALA A 197 8.48 -10.14 9.58
N ALA A 198 9.26 -9.55 8.68
CA ALA A 198 10.47 -10.17 8.13
C ALA A 198 11.62 -10.28 9.16
N ALA A 199 11.51 -9.62 10.32
CA ALA A 199 12.54 -9.72 11.37
C ALA A 199 12.62 -11.11 12.02
N GLU A 200 11.60 -11.96 11.89
CA GLU A 200 11.65 -13.36 12.36
C GLU A 200 12.09 -14.36 11.29
N LEU A 201 12.14 -13.95 10.03
CA LEU A 201 12.78 -14.68 8.97
C LEU A 201 14.29 -14.34 8.95
N SER A 202 14.92 -14.50 10.11
CA SER A 202 16.38 -14.42 10.17
C SER A 202 16.96 -15.48 9.24
N SER A 203 18.07 -15.15 8.59
CA SER A 203 18.88 -16.04 7.74
C SER A 203 19.10 -17.46 8.32
N LYS A 204 18.92 -17.65 9.60
CA LYS A 204 18.94 -18.94 10.30
C LYS A 204 17.76 -19.87 9.94
N SER A 205 16.61 -19.36 9.57
CA SER A 205 15.44 -20.16 9.22
C SER A 205 15.51 -20.71 7.78
N LEU A 206 16.18 -19.99 6.88
CA LEU A 206 16.47 -20.47 5.52
C LEU A 206 17.65 -21.47 5.47
N TYR A 207 18.55 -21.42 6.46
CA TYR A 207 19.75 -22.27 6.53
C TYR A 207 19.61 -23.48 7.45
N SER A 208 18.45 -23.71 8.07
CA SER A 208 18.22 -24.92 8.86
C SER A 208 18.08 -26.13 7.93
N SER A 209 19.19 -26.73 7.58
CA SER A 209 19.25 -28.05 6.95
C SER A 209 18.91 -29.15 7.95
N GLY A 210 17.68 -29.23 8.33
CA GLY A 210 17.12 -30.29 9.16
C GLY A 210 15.67 -30.46 8.80
N LYS A 211 15.32 -31.59 8.28
CA LYS A 211 14.06 -32.25 7.97
C LYS A 211 12.73 -31.77 8.61
N ASP A 212 12.62 -30.52 9.02
CA ASP A 212 11.38 -29.92 9.48
C ASP A 212 10.97 -28.77 8.51
N GLU A 213 9.83 -28.98 7.88
CA GLU A 213 9.16 -28.07 6.96
C GLU A 213 8.71 -26.76 7.66
N THR A 214 9.64 -26.01 8.23
CA THR A 214 9.37 -24.64 8.72
C THR A 214 9.62 -23.66 7.60
N TYR A 215 8.90 -23.84 6.47
CA TYR A 215 8.76 -22.77 5.50
C TYR A 215 8.06 -21.62 6.20
N ALA A 216 8.60 -20.43 6.03
CA ALA A 216 8.03 -19.20 6.54
C ALA A 216 6.53 -19.19 6.27
N GLN A 217 5.72 -19.32 7.31
CA GLN A 217 4.29 -19.15 7.16
C GLN A 217 4.08 -17.75 6.61
N SER A 218 3.54 -17.66 5.41
CA SER A 218 3.37 -16.42 4.66
C SER A 218 2.53 -15.36 5.41
N GLY A 219 1.93 -15.76 6.54
CA GLY A 219 1.07 -14.90 7.35
C GLY A 219 -0.24 -14.55 6.64
N LYS A 220 -1.12 -13.88 7.38
CA LYS A 220 -2.39 -13.38 6.83
C LYS A 220 -2.35 -11.88 6.70
N GLU A 221 -3.07 -11.38 5.72
CA GLU A 221 -3.27 -9.96 5.48
C GLU A 221 -4.75 -9.66 5.46
N LYS A 222 -5.14 -8.52 6.05
CA LYS A 222 -6.52 -8.06 6.07
C LYS A 222 -6.75 -7.13 4.87
N ILE A 223 -7.60 -7.56 3.97
CA ILE A 223 -8.04 -6.77 2.82
C ILE A 223 -9.39 -6.15 3.14
N LYS A 224 -9.52 -4.83 2.92
CA LYS A 224 -10.72 -4.07 3.25
C LYS A 224 -11.15 -3.19 2.09
N VAL A 225 -12.46 -3.13 1.84
CA VAL A 225 -13.11 -2.18 0.93
C VAL A 225 -14.12 -1.37 1.72
N SER A 226 -14.11 -0.06 1.51
CA SER A 226 -15.06 0.89 2.11
C SER A 226 -15.92 1.52 1.02
N VAL A 227 -17.21 1.74 1.33
CA VAL A 227 -18.19 2.41 0.47
C VAL A 227 -18.94 3.46 1.28
#